data_373fdefd509d8d434052f57b7f045077
#
_entry.id   373fdefd509d8d434052f57b7f045077
#
_cell.length_a   1.000
_cell.length_b   1.000
_cell.length_c   1.000
_cell.angle_alpha   90.00
_cell.angle_beta   90.00
_cell.angle_gamma   90.00
#
_symmetry.space_group_name_H-M   'P 1'
#
loop_
_entity.id
_entity.type
_entity.pdbx_description
1 polymer ?
#
loop_
_entity_poly.entity_id
_entity_poly.type
_entity_poly.pdbx_seq_one_letter_code
_entity_poly.pdbx_strand_id
1 'polypeptide(L)'
;MFKRISLRFTIAVLLAILCASLSSKLEAQNQSPRQGRFAAHEWGTFTSVSTANGIPQMWSPLTGPSELPSFVYHTSGRCGKGSQRTLALVRMETPVLYFYSDSNVRASVKVAFPKGCITEWYPLARAESQTIEWNDFVAQPGARENFPVDGSRSHYYPARETDAVPLSLGDEQKGEQEKFLFYRGIGFSEVPLSVKLKDDQVIIRNYGPDEIARVILFEKHGGKSGWRIHEALKGESTIARPALDQPLEPLLREFEKTLVGQGLYEKEAAAMIKTWRDSWFEEGLRVFYIMPRSATDTILPITIKPQPQELVRVFVGRAEIITPEMEKQILTAAQLSCENSPEARATAINTVRRYGRFADPVLREAMNNAKDEASRVSINELMKELAKPADRQ
;
A
#
# COMPACT_ATOMS: atom_id res chain seq x y z
N MET A 1 -44.11 -66.07 -37.32
CA MET A 1 -42.73 -65.56 -37.21
C MET A 1 -42.65 -64.06 -36.73
N PHE A 2 -43.77 -63.37 -36.59
CA PHE A 2 -43.80 -61.93 -36.28
C PHE A 2 -43.89 -61.59 -34.78
N LYS A 3 -44.20 -62.48 -33.87
CA LYS A 3 -44.34 -62.21 -32.44
C LYS A 3 -43.01 -62.15 -31.61
N ARG A 4 -41.91 -62.72 -32.15
CA ARG A 4 -40.59 -62.71 -31.42
C ARG A 4 -39.74 -61.48 -31.68
N ILE A 5 -40.02 -60.70 -32.73
CA ILE A 5 -39.28 -59.45 -33.04
C ILE A 5 -39.75 -58.28 -32.15
N SER A 6 -41.04 -58.22 -31.86
CA SER A 6 -41.62 -57.13 -31.01
C SER A 6 -41.11 -57.17 -29.59
N LEU A 7 -40.92 -58.32 -28.97
CA LEU A 7 -40.49 -58.42 -27.56
C LEU A 7 -39.03 -58.02 -27.38
N ARG A 8 -38.17 -58.32 -28.38
CA ARG A 8 -36.74 -57.90 -28.29
C ARG A 8 -36.54 -56.40 -28.49
N PHE A 9 -37.36 -55.71 -29.27
CA PHE A 9 -37.34 -54.26 -29.44
C PHE A 9 -37.85 -53.52 -28.20
N THR A 10 -38.89 -54.06 -27.57
CA THR A 10 -39.45 -53.46 -26.34
C THR A 10 -38.47 -53.56 -25.16
N ILE A 11 -37.75 -54.65 -25.00
CA ILE A 11 -36.74 -54.84 -23.97
C ILE A 11 -35.52 -53.94 -24.21
N ALA A 12 -35.05 -53.76 -25.46
CA ALA A 12 -33.95 -52.89 -25.81
C ALA A 12 -34.26 -51.39 -25.52
N VAL A 13 -35.50 -50.96 -25.80
CA VAL A 13 -35.94 -49.59 -25.52
C VAL A 13 -36.08 -49.34 -23.99
N LEU A 14 -36.58 -50.31 -23.24
CA LEU A 14 -36.65 -50.22 -21.76
C LEU A 14 -35.28 -50.21 -21.10
N LEU A 15 -34.30 -50.98 -21.58
CA LEU A 15 -32.92 -50.93 -21.10
C LEU A 15 -32.24 -49.61 -21.44
N ALA A 16 -32.46 -49.03 -22.63
CA ALA A 16 -31.91 -47.74 -23.02
C ALA A 16 -32.47 -46.60 -22.15
N ILE A 17 -33.77 -46.62 -21.81
CA ILE A 17 -34.40 -45.65 -20.93
C ILE A 17 -33.87 -45.79 -19.46
N LEU A 18 -33.64 -47.04 -19.01
CA LEU A 18 -33.08 -47.29 -17.68
C LEU A 18 -31.60 -46.82 -17.57
N CYS A 19 -30.80 -47.06 -18.62
CA CYS A 19 -29.44 -46.55 -18.68
C CYS A 19 -29.38 -45.01 -18.74
N ALA A 20 -30.26 -44.36 -19.50
CA ALA A 20 -30.35 -42.91 -19.57
C ALA A 20 -30.77 -42.28 -18.22
N SER A 21 -31.68 -42.93 -17.49
CA SER A 21 -32.10 -42.44 -16.14
C SER A 21 -31.05 -42.71 -15.05
N LEU A 22 -30.21 -43.73 -15.19
CA LEU A 22 -29.05 -43.96 -14.31
C LEU A 22 -27.90 -42.98 -14.60
N SER A 23 -27.63 -42.67 -15.86
CA SER A 23 -26.63 -41.69 -16.25
C SER A 23 -26.99 -40.29 -15.75
N SER A 24 -28.25 -39.87 -15.87
CA SER A 24 -28.70 -38.56 -15.33
C SER A 24 -28.69 -38.51 -13.80
N LYS A 25 -28.88 -39.61 -13.08
CA LYS A 25 -28.71 -39.67 -11.62
C LYS A 25 -27.24 -39.69 -11.20
N LEU A 26 -26.32 -40.29 -11.97
CA LEU A 26 -24.88 -40.23 -11.70
C LEU A 26 -24.32 -38.84 -11.98
N GLU A 27 -24.78 -38.14 -13.01
CA GLU A 27 -24.38 -36.74 -13.25
C GLU A 27 -24.91 -35.78 -12.19
N ALA A 28 -26.11 -36.03 -11.67
CA ALA A 28 -26.67 -35.24 -10.58
C ALA A 28 -25.97 -35.46 -9.22
N GLN A 29 -25.33 -36.62 -9.01
CA GLN A 29 -24.58 -36.92 -7.78
C GLN A 29 -23.12 -36.45 -7.82
N ASN A 30 -22.58 -36.08 -8.96
CA ASN A 30 -21.19 -35.61 -9.14
C ASN A 30 -21.08 -34.09 -9.34
N GLN A 31 -22.15 -33.33 -9.14
CA GLN A 31 -22.02 -31.89 -8.94
C GLN A 31 -21.59 -31.70 -7.49
N SER A 32 -20.27 -31.68 -7.24
CA SER A 32 -19.71 -30.99 -6.09
C SER A 32 -20.45 -29.65 -5.99
N PRO A 33 -20.92 -29.23 -4.82
CA PRO A 33 -21.56 -27.93 -4.67
C PRO A 33 -20.63 -26.93 -5.36
N ARG A 34 -21.13 -26.15 -6.30
CA ARG A 34 -20.37 -25.08 -6.96
C ARG A 34 -19.80 -24.27 -5.81
N GLN A 35 -18.52 -24.42 -5.58
CA GLN A 35 -17.83 -23.65 -4.56
C GLN A 35 -18.04 -22.20 -4.97
N GLY A 36 -18.80 -21.43 -4.18
CA GLY A 36 -19.09 -20.02 -4.45
C GLY A 36 -17.78 -19.31 -4.72
N ARG A 37 -17.78 -18.27 -5.54
CA ARG A 37 -16.59 -17.46 -5.81
C ARG A 37 -16.05 -16.95 -4.48
N PHE A 38 -14.75 -17.14 -4.23
CA PHE A 38 -14.03 -16.54 -3.12
C PHE A 38 -12.71 -16.00 -3.64
N ALA A 39 -12.58 -14.67 -3.68
CA ALA A 39 -11.39 -13.99 -4.15
C ALA A 39 -10.89 -13.01 -3.09
N ALA A 40 -9.59 -12.75 -3.09
CA ALA A 40 -8.95 -11.79 -2.21
C ALA A 40 -8.06 -10.84 -3.01
N HIS A 41 -8.22 -9.53 -2.79
CA HIS A 41 -7.43 -8.49 -3.43
C HIS A 41 -6.74 -7.63 -2.37
N GLU A 42 -5.48 -7.39 -2.56
CA GLU A 42 -4.66 -6.56 -1.67
C GLU A 42 -3.96 -5.46 -2.46
N TRP A 43 -4.01 -4.25 -1.94
CA TRP A 43 -3.17 -3.18 -2.44
C TRP A 43 -2.54 -2.37 -1.30
N GLY A 44 -1.41 -1.74 -1.58
CA GLY A 44 -0.69 -0.91 -0.63
C GLY A 44 0.44 -0.15 -1.29
N THR A 45 1.19 0.62 -0.49
CA THR A 45 2.34 1.40 -0.96
C THR A 45 3.57 1.10 -0.10
N PHE A 46 4.74 1.00 -0.76
CA PHE A 46 6.04 0.99 -0.11
C PHE A 46 6.76 2.29 -0.42
N THR A 47 7.03 3.10 0.59
CA THR A 47 7.76 4.36 0.44
C THR A 47 9.19 4.19 0.94
N SER A 48 10.16 4.49 0.09
CA SER A 48 11.59 4.56 0.38
C SER A 48 12.12 5.95 0.06
N VAL A 49 13.23 6.33 0.68
CA VAL A 49 13.91 7.62 0.47
C VAL A 49 15.35 7.36 0.10
N SER A 50 15.89 8.09 -0.87
CA SER A 50 17.29 8.04 -1.25
C SER A 50 17.87 9.43 -1.48
N THR A 51 19.20 9.55 -1.34
CA THR A 51 19.93 10.73 -1.80
C THR A 51 19.91 10.82 -3.33
N ALA A 52 20.29 11.95 -3.87
CA ALA A 52 20.52 12.12 -5.32
C ALA A 52 21.50 11.08 -5.91
N ASN A 53 22.45 10.61 -5.12
CA ASN A 53 23.41 9.57 -5.55
C ASN A 53 22.84 8.14 -5.47
N GLY A 54 21.57 7.97 -5.08
CA GLY A 54 20.90 6.67 -4.99
C GLY A 54 21.23 5.89 -3.73
N ILE A 55 21.78 6.53 -2.71
CA ILE A 55 22.06 5.90 -1.41
C ILE A 55 20.76 5.86 -0.60
N PRO A 56 20.23 4.66 -0.24
CA PRO A 56 19.05 4.53 0.59
C PRO A 56 19.23 5.23 1.94
N GLN A 57 18.22 5.97 2.38
CA GLN A 57 18.23 6.69 3.64
C GLN A 57 17.36 6.00 4.68
N MET A 58 17.90 5.89 5.89
CA MET A 58 17.11 5.60 7.08
C MET A 58 16.41 6.88 7.50
N TRP A 59 15.11 6.81 7.70
CA TRP A 59 14.28 7.95 8.08
C TRP A 59 13.25 7.56 9.16
N SER A 60 12.56 8.52 9.75
CA SER A 60 11.55 8.29 10.79
C SER A 60 10.15 8.24 10.19
N PRO A 61 9.70 7.07 9.67
CA PRO A 61 8.42 6.98 8.97
C PRO A 61 7.18 7.13 9.87
N LEU A 62 7.37 7.02 11.19
CA LEU A 62 6.30 7.16 12.18
C LEU A 62 6.17 8.58 12.74
N THR A 63 7.03 9.52 12.31
CA THR A 63 6.90 10.93 12.62
C THR A 63 5.80 11.57 11.78
N GLY A 64 4.95 12.36 12.41
CA GLY A 64 3.84 13.04 11.79
C GLY A 64 2.53 12.84 12.53
N PRO A 65 1.50 13.61 12.16
CA PRO A 65 0.18 13.47 12.76
C PRO A 65 -0.40 12.09 12.44
N SER A 66 -1.22 11.59 13.34
CA SER A 66 -2.00 10.39 13.06
C SER A 66 -3.03 10.71 11.99
N GLU A 67 -2.84 10.17 10.79
CA GLU A 67 -3.80 10.27 9.69
C GLU A 67 -4.88 9.17 9.76
N LEU A 68 -4.82 8.32 10.79
CA LEU A 68 -5.72 7.18 10.96
C LEU A 68 -6.84 7.52 11.93
N PRO A 69 -8.03 6.94 11.75
CA PRO A 69 -9.13 7.04 12.67
C PRO A 69 -8.76 6.53 14.07
N SER A 70 -9.46 7.04 15.09
CA SER A 70 -9.20 6.73 16.49
C SER A 70 -9.46 5.27 16.88
N PHE A 71 -10.27 4.55 16.11
CA PHE A 71 -10.57 3.14 16.33
C PHE A 71 -9.48 2.18 15.82
N VAL A 72 -8.49 2.65 15.06
CA VAL A 72 -7.40 1.83 14.55
C VAL A 72 -6.44 1.47 15.68
N TYR A 73 -6.18 0.18 15.82
CA TYR A 73 -5.22 -0.35 16.80
C TYR A 73 -3.78 -0.01 16.40
N HIS A 74 -2.93 0.13 17.39
CA HIS A 74 -1.50 0.37 17.21
C HIS A 74 -0.67 -0.40 18.23
N THR A 75 0.55 -0.74 17.85
CA THR A 75 1.49 -1.38 18.77
C THR A 75 2.01 -0.37 19.81
N SER A 76 2.14 -0.81 21.06
CA SER A 76 2.75 -0.09 22.16
C SER A 76 4.14 -0.64 22.44
N GLY A 77 5.10 -0.46 21.56
CA GLY A 77 6.41 -1.07 21.74
C GLY A 77 7.51 -0.35 20.95
N ARG A 78 8.63 -1.06 20.74
CA ARG A 78 9.85 -0.55 20.07
C ARG A 78 9.56 0.04 18.68
N CYS A 79 8.52 -0.46 18.00
CA CYS A 79 8.02 0.04 16.72
C CYS A 79 6.72 0.85 16.85
N GLY A 80 6.31 1.25 18.07
CA GLY A 80 5.04 1.92 18.33
C GLY A 80 5.07 3.42 18.09
N LYS A 81 3.87 3.99 17.93
CA LYS A 81 3.66 5.46 17.97
C LYS A 81 4.23 6.03 19.27
N GLY A 82 5.06 7.06 19.15
CA GLY A 82 5.75 7.68 20.30
C GLY A 82 7.18 7.21 20.50
N SER A 83 7.64 6.14 19.85
CA SER A 83 9.06 5.85 19.69
C SER A 83 9.63 6.84 18.65
N GLN A 84 9.94 8.06 19.09
CA GLN A 84 10.44 9.17 18.27
C GLN A 84 11.74 8.86 17.51
N ARG A 85 12.22 7.61 17.50
CA ARG A 85 13.54 7.23 16.98
C ARG A 85 13.57 5.92 16.22
N THR A 86 12.43 5.36 15.83
CA THR A 86 12.48 4.15 15.00
C THR A 86 12.77 4.56 13.57
N LEU A 87 14.02 4.35 13.16
CA LEU A 87 14.46 4.54 11.78
C LEU A 87 14.15 3.30 10.97
N ALA A 88 13.72 3.47 9.73
CA ALA A 88 13.49 2.38 8.80
C ALA A 88 13.90 2.80 7.38
N LEU A 89 14.18 1.82 6.52
CA LEU A 89 14.44 2.05 5.10
C LEU A 89 13.15 2.25 4.32
N VAL A 90 12.07 1.56 4.74
CA VAL A 90 10.82 1.53 4.02
C VAL A 90 9.65 1.68 4.98
N ARG A 91 8.67 2.50 4.61
CA ARG A 91 7.34 2.51 5.21
C ARG A 91 6.39 1.75 4.31
N MET A 92 5.73 0.77 4.86
CA MET A 92 4.60 0.10 4.26
C MET A 92 3.33 0.87 4.66
N GLU A 93 2.76 1.55 3.68
CA GLU A 93 1.62 2.43 3.89
C GLU A 93 0.35 1.75 3.40
N THR A 94 -0.57 1.56 4.34
CA THR A 94 -1.96 1.14 4.12
C THR A 94 -2.12 -0.05 3.17
N PRO A 95 -1.55 -1.23 3.42
CA PRO A 95 -2.11 -2.43 2.84
C PRO A 95 -3.55 -2.61 3.34
N VAL A 96 -4.45 -2.83 2.40
CA VAL A 96 -5.84 -3.23 2.64
C VAL A 96 -6.11 -4.50 1.86
N LEU A 97 -6.73 -5.46 2.52
CA LEU A 97 -7.06 -6.76 1.95
C LEU A 97 -8.58 -6.92 1.91
N TYR A 98 -9.13 -6.95 0.72
CA TYR A 98 -10.55 -7.13 0.43
C TYR A 98 -10.88 -8.58 0.14
N PHE A 99 -12.15 -8.91 0.33
CA PHE A 99 -12.71 -10.20 -0.04
C PHE A 99 -13.94 -10.02 -0.91
N TYR A 100 -14.09 -10.91 -1.88
CA TYR A 100 -15.23 -11.01 -2.78
C TYR A 100 -15.77 -12.43 -2.72
N SER A 101 -17.05 -12.57 -2.41
CA SER A 101 -17.68 -13.86 -2.25
C SER A 101 -19.16 -13.81 -2.60
N ASP A 102 -19.67 -14.92 -3.17
CA ASP A 102 -21.10 -15.08 -3.46
C ASP A 102 -21.90 -15.67 -2.28
N SER A 103 -21.20 -16.11 -1.24
CA SER A 103 -21.79 -16.70 -0.03
C SER A 103 -20.97 -16.33 1.21
N ASN A 104 -21.52 -16.55 2.39
CA ASN A 104 -20.77 -16.37 3.63
C ASN A 104 -19.57 -17.31 3.67
N VAL A 105 -18.39 -16.76 3.85
CA VAL A 105 -17.14 -17.50 3.98
C VAL A 105 -16.47 -17.15 5.31
N ARG A 106 -16.28 -18.17 6.15
CA ARG A 106 -15.46 -18.05 7.37
C ARG A 106 -13.99 -18.24 6.96
N ALA A 107 -13.16 -17.27 7.32
CA ALA A 107 -11.78 -17.24 6.85
C ALA A 107 -10.80 -16.77 7.94
N SER A 108 -9.53 -17.04 7.70
CA SER A 108 -8.40 -16.54 8.51
C SER A 108 -7.31 -16.04 7.58
N VAL A 109 -6.63 -14.99 8.03
CA VAL A 109 -5.49 -14.39 7.32
C VAL A 109 -4.32 -14.26 8.26
N LYS A 110 -3.15 -14.66 7.78
CA LYS A 110 -1.87 -14.37 8.42
C LYS A 110 -0.97 -13.64 7.45
N VAL A 111 -0.44 -12.49 7.86
CA VAL A 111 0.58 -11.73 7.14
C VAL A 111 1.86 -11.71 7.98
N ALA A 112 2.99 -11.95 7.36
CA ALA A 112 4.29 -11.79 7.98
C ALA A 112 5.06 -10.63 7.34
N PHE A 113 5.90 -9.98 8.14
CA PHE A 113 6.84 -8.95 7.72
C PHE A 113 8.22 -9.25 8.32
N PRO A 114 8.95 -10.26 7.78
CA PRO A 114 10.15 -10.84 8.42
C PRO A 114 11.27 -9.85 8.70
N LYS A 115 11.41 -8.81 7.87
CA LYS A 115 12.39 -7.73 8.04
C LYS A 115 11.72 -6.41 8.37
N GLY A 116 10.68 -6.44 9.19
CA GLY A 116 9.91 -5.25 9.54
C GLY A 116 9.17 -5.38 10.86
N CYS A 117 8.32 -4.41 11.11
CA CYS A 117 7.40 -4.38 12.24
C CYS A 117 6.01 -3.97 11.77
N ILE A 118 4.99 -4.65 12.26
CA ILE A 118 3.59 -4.21 12.14
C ILE A 118 3.36 -3.10 13.16
N THR A 119 2.77 -2.00 12.75
CA THR A 119 2.62 -0.80 13.59
C THR A 119 1.17 -0.45 13.89
N GLU A 120 0.27 -0.58 12.93
CA GLU A 120 -1.17 -0.31 13.06
C GLU A 120 -2.00 -1.34 12.30
N TRP A 121 -3.23 -1.57 12.76
CA TRP A 121 -4.17 -2.50 12.13
C TRP A 121 -5.63 -2.25 12.53
N TYR A 122 -6.56 -2.72 11.72
CA TYR A 122 -7.99 -2.81 12.01
C TYR A 122 -8.64 -3.81 11.03
N PRO A 123 -9.63 -4.61 11.45
CA PRO A 123 -10.19 -4.83 12.80
C PRO A 123 -9.21 -5.51 13.77
N LEU A 124 -9.68 -5.81 14.99
CA LEU A 124 -8.89 -6.47 16.04
C LEU A 124 -8.21 -7.74 15.51
N ALA A 125 -6.93 -7.86 15.76
CA ALA A 125 -6.11 -8.98 15.33
C ALA A 125 -5.11 -9.39 16.43
N ARG A 126 -4.60 -10.60 16.33
CA ARG A 126 -3.40 -10.97 17.06
C ARG A 126 -2.19 -10.42 16.32
N ALA A 127 -1.66 -9.30 16.80
CA ALA A 127 -0.50 -8.67 16.22
C ALA A 127 0.73 -8.89 17.11
N GLU A 128 1.80 -9.36 16.50
CA GLU A 128 3.15 -9.46 17.05
C GLU A 128 4.06 -8.53 16.25
N SER A 129 5.34 -8.37 16.66
CA SER A 129 6.23 -7.43 15.99
C SER A 129 6.29 -7.64 14.46
N GLN A 130 6.43 -8.90 14.03
CA GLN A 130 6.65 -9.24 12.62
C GLN A 130 5.48 -9.98 11.97
N THR A 131 4.39 -10.22 12.69
CA THR A 131 3.24 -10.96 12.17
C THR A 131 1.94 -10.36 12.64
N ILE A 132 0.92 -10.48 11.81
CA ILE A 132 -0.46 -10.17 12.16
C ILE A 132 -1.39 -11.27 11.69
N GLU A 133 -2.37 -11.62 12.51
CA GLU A 133 -3.27 -12.73 12.28
C GLU A 133 -4.70 -12.36 12.64
N TRP A 134 -5.58 -12.39 11.65
CA TRP A 134 -7.03 -12.32 11.82
C TRP A 134 -7.56 -13.72 11.74
N ASN A 135 -8.08 -14.21 12.85
CA ASN A 135 -8.66 -15.55 12.91
C ASN A 135 -10.16 -15.46 12.90
N ASP A 136 -10.77 -16.35 12.13
CA ASP A 136 -12.18 -16.67 12.23
C ASP A 136 -13.15 -15.51 11.91
N PHE A 137 -12.77 -14.62 11.00
CA PHE A 137 -13.72 -13.62 10.48
C PHE A 137 -14.65 -14.22 9.44
N VAL A 138 -15.80 -13.58 9.23
CA VAL A 138 -16.77 -13.97 8.22
C VAL A 138 -16.90 -12.89 7.16
N ALA A 139 -16.62 -13.25 5.91
CA ALA A 139 -16.94 -12.45 4.73
C ALA A 139 -18.41 -12.66 4.38
N GLN A 140 -19.23 -11.60 4.39
CA GLN A 140 -20.70 -11.69 4.35
C GLN A 140 -21.29 -10.84 3.23
N PRO A 141 -21.50 -11.39 2.02
CA PRO A 141 -22.17 -10.66 0.95
C PRO A 141 -23.59 -10.25 1.37
N GLY A 142 -23.95 -9.01 1.09
CA GLY A 142 -25.26 -8.45 1.41
C GLY A 142 -25.49 -8.13 2.89
N ALA A 143 -24.51 -8.29 3.77
CA ALA A 143 -24.63 -7.83 5.14
C ALA A 143 -24.81 -6.29 5.18
N ARG A 144 -25.59 -5.81 6.16
CA ARG A 144 -25.71 -4.38 6.40
C ARG A 144 -24.37 -3.81 6.85
N GLU A 145 -23.89 -2.78 6.17
CA GLU A 145 -22.67 -2.08 6.53
C GLU A 145 -22.89 -1.23 7.79
N ASN A 146 -22.12 -1.48 8.81
CA ASN A 146 -22.11 -0.75 10.09
C ASN A 146 -20.65 -0.50 10.51
N PHE A 147 -19.90 0.20 9.64
CA PHE A 147 -18.48 0.46 9.87
C PHE A 147 -18.28 1.64 10.83
N PRO A 148 -17.27 1.58 11.72
CA PRO A 148 -16.99 2.67 12.64
C PRO A 148 -16.56 3.94 11.91
N VAL A 149 -16.96 5.08 12.45
CA VAL A 149 -16.53 6.41 12.01
C VAL A 149 -16.19 7.27 13.21
N ASP A 150 -15.16 8.11 13.09
CA ASP A 150 -14.76 9.04 14.17
C ASP A 150 -14.90 10.52 13.78
N GLY A 151 -15.47 10.80 12.59
CA GLY A 151 -15.64 12.15 12.06
C GLY A 151 -14.36 12.80 11.56
N SER A 152 -13.22 12.13 11.59
CA SER A 152 -11.97 12.65 11.01
C SER A 152 -12.00 12.61 9.48
N ARG A 153 -11.15 13.44 8.84
CA ARG A 153 -10.92 13.41 7.38
C ARG A 153 -9.73 12.50 7.08
N SER A 154 -9.82 11.25 7.50
CA SER A 154 -8.74 10.28 7.32
C SER A 154 -8.68 9.73 5.88
N HIS A 155 -7.47 9.51 5.39
CA HIS A 155 -7.19 8.76 4.17
C HIS A 155 -7.63 7.28 4.23
N TYR A 156 -8.05 6.82 5.40
CA TYR A 156 -8.58 5.47 5.62
C TYR A 156 -9.91 5.24 4.91
N TYR A 157 -10.83 6.21 4.98
CA TYR A 157 -12.22 6.04 4.54
C TYR A 157 -12.41 5.83 3.04
N PRO A 158 -11.65 6.46 2.13
CA PRO A 158 -11.78 6.19 0.70
C PRO A 158 -11.58 4.72 0.32
N ALA A 159 -10.82 3.94 1.10
CA ALA A 159 -10.64 2.51 0.89
C ALA A 159 -11.94 1.69 1.02
N ARG A 160 -13.00 2.25 1.63
CA ARG A 160 -14.34 1.61 1.70
C ARG A 160 -15.13 1.72 0.39
N GLU A 161 -14.71 2.53 -0.56
CA GLU A 161 -15.44 2.81 -1.80
C GLU A 161 -15.21 1.71 -2.85
N THR A 162 -15.48 0.46 -2.48
CA THR A 162 -15.31 -0.75 -3.31
C THR A 162 -16.55 -1.64 -3.24
N ASP A 163 -16.62 -2.68 -4.08
CA ASP A 163 -17.66 -3.71 -4.04
C ASP A 163 -17.26 -4.92 -3.19
N ALA A 164 -16.20 -4.83 -2.38
CA ALA A 164 -15.82 -5.88 -1.46
C ALA A 164 -16.92 -6.15 -0.44
N VAL A 165 -17.04 -7.41 -0.01
CA VAL A 165 -18.05 -7.79 0.98
C VAL A 165 -17.65 -7.33 2.39
N PRO A 166 -18.62 -6.97 3.25
CA PRO A 166 -18.35 -6.69 4.65
C PRO A 166 -17.73 -7.89 5.37
N LEU A 167 -16.79 -7.61 6.25
CA LEU A 167 -16.12 -8.58 7.13
C LEU A 167 -16.62 -8.37 8.55
N SER A 168 -17.01 -9.42 9.22
CA SER A 168 -17.42 -9.40 10.62
C SER A 168 -16.47 -10.25 11.45
N LEU A 169 -15.96 -9.69 12.55
CA LEU A 169 -15.04 -10.34 13.48
C LEU A 169 -15.62 -10.31 14.89
N GLY A 170 -15.50 -11.42 15.63
CA GLY A 170 -16.06 -11.57 16.98
C GLY A 170 -17.51 -12.02 16.99
N ASP A 171 -18.17 -11.89 18.13
CA ASP A 171 -19.58 -12.26 18.30
C ASP A 171 -20.53 -11.14 17.81
N GLU A 172 -21.81 -11.51 17.58
CA GLU A 172 -22.84 -10.59 17.05
C GLU A 172 -23.09 -9.34 17.92
N GLN A 173 -22.72 -9.35 19.19
CA GLN A 173 -23.02 -8.26 20.14
C GLN A 173 -21.83 -7.31 20.35
N LYS A 174 -20.61 -7.78 20.15
CA LYS A 174 -19.35 -7.04 20.40
C LYS A 174 -18.37 -7.11 19.24
N GLY A 175 -18.79 -7.66 18.12
CA GLY A 175 -17.94 -7.82 16.95
C GLY A 175 -17.64 -6.51 16.26
N GLU A 176 -16.50 -6.49 15.60
CA GLU A 176 -16.10 -5.40 14.71
C GLU A 176 -16.48 -5.72 13.28
N GLN A 177 -16.80 -4.69 12.51
CA GLN A 177 -17.13 -4.82 11.10
C GLN A 177 -16.31 -3.82 10.28
N GLU A 178 -15.77 -4.29 9.16
CA GLU A 178 -15.08 -3.46 8.19
C GLU A 178 -15.19 -4.07 6.78
N LYS A 179 -14.91 -3.27 5.75
CA LYS A 179 -14.90 -3.72 4.36
C LYS A 179 -13.59 -4.41 3.96
N PHE A 180 -12.54 -4.27 4.75
CA PHE A 180 -11.20 -4.78 4.48
C PHE A 180 -10.44 -5.08 5.78
N LEU A 181 -9.41 -5.89 5.69
CA LEU A 181 -8.39 -5.99 6.72
C LEU A 181 -7.30 -4.96 6.43
N PHE A 182 -7.07 -4.08 7.39
CA PHE A 182 -6.09 -3.00 7.30
C PHE A 182 -4.88 -3.30 8.16
N TYR A 183 -3.68 -3.01 7.67
CA TYR A 183 -2.46 -3.02 8.46
C TYR A 183 -1.42 -2.03 7.91
N ARG A 184 -0.47 -1.67 8.74
CA ARG A 184 0.70 -0.84 8.40
C ARG A 184 1.95 -1.38 9.03
N GLY A 185 3.11 -0.95 8.52
CA GLY A 185 4.37 -1.34 9.09
C GLY A 185 5.54 -0.51 8.58
N ILE A 186 6.68 -0.78 9.16
CA ILE A 186 7.97 -0.22 8.76
C ILE A 186 8.95 -1.37 8.52
N GLY A 187 9.83 -1.22 7.54
CA GLY A 187 10.73 -2.29 7.14
C GLY A 187 12.17 -1.86 6.96
N PHE A 188 13.04 -2.86 7.07
CA PHE A 188 14.48 -2.73 6.85
C PHE A 188 14.93 -3.49 5.59
N SER A 189 13.98 -3.94 4.78
CA SER A 189 14.23 -4.58 3.50
C SER A 189 14.54 -3.53 2.44
N GLU A 190 15.47 -3.84 1.57
CA GLU A 190 15.63 -3.09 0.34
C GLU A 190 14.48 -3.42 -0.63
N VAL A 191 14.05 -2.42 -1.35
CA VAL A 191 13.11 -2.57 -2.46
C VAL A 191 13.85 -2.92 -3.76
N PRO A 192 13.21 -3.59 -4.73
CA PRO A 192 13.91 -4.07 -5.93
C PRO A 192 14.37 -2.97 -6.89
N LEU A 193 14.16 -1.71 -6.55
CA LEU A 193 14.45 -0.58 -7.43
C LEU A 193 15.33 0.45 -6.71
N SER A 194 16.37 0.93 -7.37
CA SER A 194 17.12 2.13 -6.97
C SER A 194 16.95 3.25 -7.97
N VAL A 195 17.08 4.47 -7.47
CA VAL A 195 16.97 5.69 -8.27
C VAL A 195 18.15 6.60 -7.98
N LYS A 196 18.74 7.17 -9.02
CA LYS A 196 19.88 8.08 -8.93
C LYS A 196 19.65 9.27 -9.86
N LEU A 197 19.88 10.47 -9.36
CA LEU A 197 19.88 11.70 -10.16
C LEU A 197 21.29 11.96 -10.70
N LYS A 198 21.39 12.20 -11.99
CA LYS A 198 22.62 12.65 -12.66
C LYS A 198 22.27 13.77 -13.62
N ASP A 199 22.68 14.97 -13.28
CA ASP A 199 22.29 16.19 -14.00
C ASP A 199 20.74 16.28 -14.08
N ASP A 200 20.18 16.45 -15.25
CA ASP A 200 18.73 16.46 -15.50
C ASP A 200 18.15 15.07 -15.87
N GLN A 201 18.83 14.00 -15.48
CA GLN A 201 18.41 12.63 -15.77
C GLN A 201 18.25 11.81 -14.49
N VAL A 202 17.23 10.97 -14.46
CA VAL A 202 17.03 9.98 -13.42
C VAL A 202 17.40 8.60 -13.96
N ILE A 203 18.42 7.99 -13.37
CA ILE A 203 18.84 6.64 -13.66
C ILE A 203 18.06 5.72 -12.71
N ILE A 204 17.30 4.80 -13.27
CA ILE A 204 16.47 3.86 -12.55
C ILE A 204 17.00 2.46 -12.81
N ARG A 205 17.29 1.70 -11.75
CA ARG A 205 17.81 0.35 -11.87
C ARG A 205 16.92 -0.64 -11.11
N ASN A 206 16.47 -1.65 -11.82
CA ASN A 206 15.79 -2.81 -11.28
C ASN A 206 16.83 -3.88 -10.92
N TYR A 207 16.91 -4.26 -9.65
CA TYR A 207 17.78 -5.31 -9.14
C TYR A 207 17.05 -6.64 -8.99
N GLY A 208 15.72 -6.64 -9.12
CA GLY A 208 14.91 -7.84 -9.03
C GLY A 208 15.03 -8.72 -10.27
N PRO A 209 14.65 -9.99 -10.16
CA PRO A 209 14.64 -10.92 -11.30
C PRO A 209 13.51 -10.63 -12.30
N ASP A 210 12.42 -10.04 -11.83
CA ASP A 210 11.24 -9.79 -12.63
C ASP A 210 11.26 -8.38 -13.25
N GLU A 211 10.69 -8.27 -14.44
CA GLU A 211 10.48 -6.98 -15.08
C GLU A 211 9.49 -6.13 -14.29
N ILE A 212 9.78 -4.85 -14.14
CA ILE A 212 8.82 -3.86 -13.65
C ILE A 212 8.03 -3.34 -14.84
N ALA A 213 6.75 -3.71 -14.91
CA ALA A 213 5.91 -3.45 -16.07
C ALA A 213 5.79 -1.96 -16.42
N ARG A 214 5.75 -1.09 -15.41
CA ARG A 214 5.62 0.35 -15.59
C ARG A 214 6.31 1.13 -14.48
N VAL A 215 7.01 2.21 -14.87
CA VAL A 215 7.64 3.18 -13.99
C VAL A 215 7.13 4.57 -14.36
N ILE A 216 6.82 5.39 -13.37
CA ILE A 216 6.36 6.76 -13.55
C ILE A 216 7.28 7.69 -12.77
N LEU A 217 8.03 8.51 -13.49
CA LEU A 217 8.81 9.59 -12.92
C LEU A 217 7.88 10.80 -12.76
N PHE A 218 7.72 11.28 -11.56
CA PHE A 218 6.90 12.44 -11.21
C PHE A 218 7.74 13.49 -10.49
N GLU A 219 7.54 14.75 -10.86
CA GLU A 219 8.14 15.88 -10.17
C GLU A 219 7.12 16.99 -9.98
N LYS A 220 7.15 17.62 -8.79
CA LYS A 220 6.40 18.82 -8.49
C LYS A 220 7.28 19.82 -7.77
N HIS A 221 7.25 21.07 -8.24
CA HIS A 221 7.98 22.17 -7.63
C HIS A 221 7.22 23.49 -7.81
N GLY A 222 7.00 24.22 -6.69
CA GLY A 222 6.30 25.51 -6.71
C GLY A 222 4.87 25.41 -7.26
N GLY A 223 4.18 24.32 -6.98
CA GLY A 223 2.82 24.07 -7.46
C GLY A 223 2.69 23.60 -8.90
N LYS A 224 3.79 23.61 -9.68
CA LYS A 224 3.84 23.07 -11.04
C LYS A 224 4.27 21.62 -11.01
N SER A 225 3.71 20.80 -11.90
CA SER A 225 4.03 19.38 -11.98
C SER A 225 4.42 18.92 -13.39
N GLY A 226 5.13 17.81 -13.44
CA GLY A 226 5.47 17.13 -14.68
C GLY A 226 5.68 15.63 -14.41
N TRP A 227 5.56 14.84 -15.46
CA TRP A 227 5.71 13.39 -15.35
C TRP A 227 6.15 12.74 -16.65
N ARG A 228 6.77 11.57 -16.54
CA ARG A 228 7.13 10.70 -17.65
C ARG A 228 6.81 9.26 -17.29
N ILE A 229 6.36 8.49 -18.27
CA ILE A 229 6.09 7.06 -18.13
C ILE A 229 7.17 6.30 -18.91
N HIS A 230 7.68 5.24 -18.31
CA HIS A 230 8.58 4.28 -18.92
C HIS A 230 8.01 2.87 -18.74
N GLU A 231 7.86 2.17 -19.84
CA GLU A 231 7.30 0.82 -19.87
C GLU A 231 8.43 -0.23 -19.76
N ALA A 232 8.13 -1.35 -19.15
CA ALA A 232 8.96 -2.56 -19.21
C ALA A 232 10.43 -2.36 -18.77
N LEU A 233 10.65 -1.98 -17.50
CA LEU A 233 12.00 -1.80 -16.98
C LEU A 233 12.65 -3.15 -16.65
N LYS A 234 13.62 -3.53 -17.49
CA LYS A 234 14.58 -4.60 -17.23
C LYS A 234 15.97 -4.00 -17.00
N GLY A 235 16.60 -4.31 -15.86
CA GLY A 235 17.92 -3.78 -15.53
C GLY A 235 17.88 -2.27 -15.32
N GLU A 236 18.60 -1.49 -16.16
CA GLU A 236 18.77 -0.05 -15.96
C GLU A 236 18.19 0.75 -17.12
N SER A 237 17.58 1.88 -16.80
CA SER A 237 17.09 2.86 -17.76
C SER A 237 17.36 4.27 -17.28
N THR A 238 17.51 5.20 -18.22
CA THR A 238 17.72 6.63 -17.94
C THR A 238 16.56 7.43 -18.51
N ILE A 239 15.92 8.23 -17.66
CA ILE A 239 14.76 9.05 -18.00
C ILE A 239 15.11 10.52 -17.71
N ALA A 240 14.92 11.41 -18.70
CA ALA A 240 15.06 12.84 -18.47
C ALA A 240 14.00 13.36 -17.48
N ARG A 241 14.36 14.31 -16.61
CA ARG A 241 13.37 14.98 -15.75
C ARG A 241 12.25 15.60 -16.60
N PRO A 242 11.00 15.58 -16.12
CA PRO A 242 9.89 16.14 -16.88
C PRO A 242 9.91 17.67 -16.87
N ALA A 243 9.38 18.30 -17.90
CA ALA A 243 9.01 19.71 -17.83
C ALA A 243 7.84 19.88 -16.85
N LEU A 244 7.87 20.95 -16.04
CA LEU A 244 6.86 21.21 -15.01
C LEU A 244 5.70 22.06 -15.55
N ASP A 245 5.01 21.54 -16.55
CA ASP A 245 3.92 22.19 -17.25
C ASP A 245 2.72 21.25 -17.52
N GLN A 246 2.72 20.09 -16.91
CA GLN A 246 1.71 19.06 -17.17
C GLN A 246 0.67 19.01 -16.05
N PRO A 247 -0.65 18.95 -16.41
CA PRO A 247 -1.70 18.75 -15.42
C PRO A 247 -1.67 17.34 -14.82
N LEU A 248 -2.21 17.21 -13.60
CA LEU A 248 -2.19 15.95 -12.87
C LEU A 248 -3.23 14.92 -13.37
N GLU A 249 -4.38 15.38 -13.85
CA GLU A 249 -5.52 14.53 -14.21
C GLU A 249 -5.21 13.46 -15.26
N PRO A 250 -4.43 13.72 -16.32
CA PRO A 250 -4.01 12.66 -17.24
C PRO A 250 -3.17 11.58 -16.56
N LEU A 251 -2.28 11.96 -15.64
CA LEU A 251 -1.47 11.01 -14.87
C LEU A 251 -2.34 10.12 -13.98
N LEU A 252 -3.35 10.68 -13.30
CA LEU A 252 -4.27 9.89 -12.48
C LEU A 252 -4.98 8.82 -13.31
N ARG A 253 -5.42 9.14 -14.52
CA ARG A 253 -6.03 8.16 -15.44
C ARG A 253 -5.05 7.07 -15.88
N GLU A 254 -3.78 7.41 -16.10
CA GLU A 254 -2.74 6.43 -16.42
C GLU A 254 -2.41 5.52 -15.22
N PHE A 255 -2.42 6.08 -14.00
CA PHE A 255 -2.32 5.28 -12.77
C PHE A 255 -3.47 4.29 -12.65
N GLU A 256 -4.72 4.75 -12.80
CA GLU A 256 -5.92 3.91 -12.73
C GLU A 256 -5.85 2.75 -13.73
N LYS A 257 -5.55 3.04 -15.01
CA LYS A 257 -5.35 2.01 -16.03
C LYS A 257 -4.25 1.02 -15.65
N THR A 258 -3.15 1.52 -15.07
CA THR A 258 -2.05 0.67 -14.63
C THR A 258 -2.48 -0.28 -13.52
N LEU A 259 -3.17 0.22 -12.52
CA LEU A 259 -3.65 -0.57 -11.37
C LEU A 259 -4.68 -1.62 -11.81
N VAL A 260 -5.62 -1.24 -12.67
CA VAL A 260 -6.60 -2.19 -13.26
C VAL A 260 -5.90 -3.24 -14.11
N GLY A 261 -4.92 -2.83 -14.92
CA GLY A 261 -4.10 -3.75 -15.72
C GLY A 261 -3.28 -4.76 -14.89
N GLN A 262 -3.08 -4.49 -13.59
CA GLN A 262 -2.44 -5.41 -12.64
C GLN A 262 -3.45 -6.31 -11.90
N GLY A 263 -4.74 -6.18 -12.21
CA GLY A 263 -5.80 -7.05 -11.69
C GLY A 263 -6.70 -6.43 -10.63
N LEU A 264 -6.48 -5.17 -10.22
CA LEU A 264 -7.44 -4.49 -9.35
C LEU A 264 -8.74 -4.19 -10.10
N TYR A 265 -9.86 -4.21 -9.38
CA TYR A 265 -11.12 -3.70 -9.94
C TYR A 265 -11.08 -2.17 -10.06
N GLU A 266 -11.87 -1.61 -10.96
CA GLU A 266 -11.92 -0.16 -11.21
C GLU A 266 -12.15 0.65 -9.92
N LYS A 267 -13.09 0.21 -9.06
CA LYS A 267 -13.35 0.87 -7.78
C LYS A 267 -12.18 0.76 -6.79
N GLU A 268 -11.44 -0.34 -6.80
CA GLU A 268 -10.23 -0.48 -5.96
C GLU A 268 -9.13 0.46 -6.42
N ALA A 269 -8.89 0.54 -7.73
CA ALA A 269 -7.92 1.46 -8.32
C ALA A 269 -8.27 2.92 -8.01
N ALA A 270 -9.54 3.30 -8.18
CA ALA A 270 -10.04 4.62 -7.85
C ALA A 270 -9.91 4.93 -6.34
N ALA A 271 -10.27 3.97 -5.48
CA ALA A 271 -10.14 4.08 -4.02
C ALA A 271 -8.68 4.26 -3.59
N MET A 272 -7.74 3.50 -4.17
CA MET A 272 -6.32 3.62 -3.90
C MET A 272 -5.78 5.01 -4.29
N ILE A 273 -6.12 5.49 -5.48
CA ILE A 273 -5.73 6.84 -5.94
C ILE A 273 -6.33 7.91 -5.01
N LYS A 274 -7.61 7.81 -4.66
CA LYS A 274 -8.28 8.76 -3.76
C LYS A 274 -7.65 8.77 -2.36
N THR A 275 -7.28 7.61 -1.85
CA THR A 275 -6.56 7.45 -0.57
C THR A 275 -5.23 8.19 -0.56
N TRP A 276 -4.48 8.13 -1.67
CA TRP A 276 -3.10 8.58 -1.70
C TRP A 276 -2.84 9.86 -2.49
N ARG A 277 -3.86 10.43 -3.15
CA ARG A 277 -3.71 11.58 -4.06
C ARG A 277 -2.88 12.72 -3.47
N ASP A 278 -3.18 13.14 -2.27
CA ASP A 278 -2.52 14.29 -1.63
C ASP A 278 -1.06 14.00 -1.31
N SER A 279 -0.77 12.78 -0.85
CA SER A 279 0.55 12.34 -0.43
C SER A 279 1.44 11.94 -1.62
N TRP A 280 0.87 11.27 -2.63
CA TRP A 280 1.67 10.83 -3.78
C TRP A 280 2.15 11.99 -4.65
N PHE A 281 1.35 13.04 -4.77
CA PHE A 281 1.60 14.17 -5.67
C PHE A 281 1.95 15.47 -4.92
N GLU A 282 2.57 15.34 -3.74
CA GLU A 282 3.15 16.47 -3.01
C GLU A 282 4.45 16.97 -3.66
N GLU A 283 5.00 18.10 -3.20
CA GLU A 283 6.30 18.64 -3.65
C GLU A 283 7.40 17.58 -3.59
N GLY A 284 8.32 17.60 -4.58
CA GLY A 284 9.47 16.70 -4.65
C GLY A 284 9.60 15.94 -5.96
N LEU A 285 10.65 15.14 -6.06
CA LEU A 285 10.97 14.26 -7.18
C LEU A 285 10.86 12.81 -6.72
N ARG A 286 10.10 11.99 -7.45
CA ARG A 286 9.89 10.58 -7.09
C ARG A 286 9.63 9.69 -8.28
N VAL A 287 9.86 8.41 -8.04
CA VAL A 287 9.57 7.35 -8.99
C VAL A 287 8.50 6.44 -8.38
N PHE A 288 7.39 6.28 -9.09
CA PHE A 288 6.41 5.25 -8.80
C PHE A 288 6.64 4.05 -9.71
N TYR A 289 6.41 2.87 -9.18
CA TYR A 289 6.48 1.63 -9.95
C TYR A 289 5.57 0.57 -9.34
N ILE A 290 5.11 -0.36 -10.16
CA ILE A 290 4.38 -1.52 -9.64
C ILE A 290 5.41 -2.53 -9.15
N MET A 291 5.33 -2.89 -7.88
CA MET A 291 6.21 -3.91 -7.32
C MET A 291 5.92 -5.27 -7.97
N PRO A 292 6.95 -5.99 -8.43
CA PRO A 292 6.77 -7.36 -8.88
C PRO A 292 6.14 -8.23 -7.79
N ARG A 293 5.25 -9.14 -8.18
CA ARG A 293 4.54 -10.02 -7.25
C ARG A 293 5.50 -10.84 -6.39
N SER A 294 6.57 -11.36 -6.96
CA SER A 294 7.60 -12.13 -6.24
C SER A 294 8.29 -11.34 -5.14
N ALA A 295 8.58 -10.05 -5.40
CA ALA A 295 9.15 -9.13 -4.39
C ALA A 295 8.14 -8.87 -3.26
N THR A 296 6.87 -8.63 -3.60
CA THR A 296 5.79 -8.44 -2.62
C THR A 296 5.65 -9.69 -1.74
N ASP A 297 5.57 -10.87 -2.33
CA ASP A 297 5.41 -12.15 -1.61
C ASP A 297 6.63 -12.47 -0.72
N THR A 298 7.82 -12.00 -1.09
CA THR A 298 9.04 -12.13 -0.28
C THR A 298 9.04 -11.17 0.92
N ILE A 299 8.61 -9.92 0.71
CA ILE A 299 8.61 -8.90 1.76
C ILE A 299 7.45 -9.11 2.73
N LEU A 300 6.28 -9.48 2.21
CA LEU A 300 5.03 -9.69 2.94
C LEU A 300 4.40 -11.04 2.61
N PRO A 301 4.97 -12.16 3.07
CA PRO A 301 4.33 -13.46 2.93
C PRO A 301 2.92 -13.44 3.54
N ILE A 302 1.94 -13.97 2.80
CA ILE A 302 0.54 -14.03 3.22
C ILE A 302 0.00 -15.46 3.12
N THR A 303 -0.83 -15.83 4.08
CA THR A 303 -1.60 -17.09 4.07
C THR A 303 -3.05 -16.79 4.35
N ILE A 304 -3.96 -17.27 3.49
CA ILE A 304 -5.41 -17.13 3.60
C ILE A 304 -6.03 -18.52 3.67
N LYS A 305 -6.92 -18.75 4.61
CA LYS A 305 -7.66 -20.01 4.76
C LYS A 305 -9.16 -19.73 4.90
N PRO A 306 -10.03 -20.37 4.08
CA PRO A 306 -9.70 -21.25 2.96
C PRO A 306 -8.91 -20.49 1.90
N GLN A 307 -8.14 -21.22 1.08
CA GLN A 307 -7.39 -20.60 0.00
C GLN A 307 -8.37 -19.98 -1.01
N PRO A 308 -8.23 -18.68 -1.33
CA PRO A 308 -9.07 -18.06 -2.35
C PRO A 308 -8.73 -18.63 -3.75
N GLN A 309 -9.73 -18.65 -4.64
CA GLN A 309 -9.55 -19.06 -6.04
C GLN A 309 -8.73 -18.04 -6.82
N GLU A 310 -8.75 -16.77 -6.38
CA GLU A 310 -8.00 -15.66 -6.96
C GLU A 310 -7.38 -14.85 -5.83
N LEU A 311 -6.09 -14.56 -5.95
CA LEU A 311 -5.36 -13.67 -5.03
C LEU A 311 -4.59 -12.63 -5.84
N VAL A 312 -5.12 -11.42 -5.90
CA VAL A 312 -4.47 -10.25 -6.51
C VAL A 312 -3.72 -9.48 -5.43
N ARG A 313 -2.49 -9.08 -5.69
CA ARG A 313 -1.67 -8.26 -4.78
C ARG A 313 -0.96 -7.19 -5.59
N VAL A 314 -1.36 -5.93 -5.46
CA VAL A 314 -0.82 -4.80 -6.22
C VAL A 314 -0.23 -3.77 -5.25
N PHE A 315 1.08 -3.67 -5.22
CA PHE A 315 1.79 -2.69 -4.42
C PHE A 315 2.48 -1.66 -5.30
N VAL A 316 2.29 -0.40 -4.97
CA VAL A 316 3.00 0.71 -5.60
C VAL A 316 4.26 0.99 -4.79
N GLY A 317 5.42 0.84 -5.40
CA GLY A 317 6.66 1.35 -4.86
C GLY A 317 6.72 2.86 -5.11
N ARG A 318 7.06 3.63 -4.09
CA ARG A 318 7.29 5.06 -4.12
C ARG A 318 8.72 5.33 -3.67
N ALA A 319 9.61 5.62 -4.63
CA ALA A 319 11.00 5.95 -4.36
C ALA A 319 11.19 7.46 -4.42
N GLU A 320 11.41 8.08 -3.27
CA GLU A 320 11.65 9.52 -3.13
C GLU A 320 13.13 9.84 -3.33
N ILE A 321 13.42 10.93 -4.02
CA ILE A 321 14.77 11.41 -4.28
C ILE A 321 14.96 12.75 -3.59
N ILE A 322 15.90 12.82 -2.65
CA ILE A 322 16.35 14.09 -2.10
C ILE A 322 17.28 14.73 -3.14
N THR A 323 16.80 15.75 -3.84
CA THR A 323 17.61 16.46 -4.84
C THR A 323 18.65 17.36 -4.17
N PRO A 324 19.74 17.72 -4.85
CA PRO A 324 20.75 18.64 -4.30
C PRO A 324 20.15 20.00 -3.90
N GLU A 325 19.12 20.46 -4.63
CA GLU A 325 18.41 21.71 -4.31
C GLU A 325 17.60 21.58 -3.01
N MET A 326 16.91 20.46 -2.81
CA MET A 326 16.18 20.16 -1.59
C MET A 326 17.14 20.07 -0.40
N GLU A 327 18.22 19.30 -0.54
CA GLU A 327 19.24 19.11 0.49
C GLU A 327 19.82 20.47 0.91
N LYS A 328 20.22 21.31 -0.05
CA LYS A 328 20.73 22.66 0.21
C LYS A 328 19.72 23.52 0.99
N GLN A 329 18.44 23.51 0.60
CA GLN A 329 17.42 24.30 1.28
C GLN A 329 17.15 23.79 2.70
N ILE A 330 17.16 22.48 2.93
CA ILE A 330 17.00 21.89 4.25
C ILE A 330 18.20 22.22 5.15
N LEU A 331 19.43 22.12 4.61
CA LEU A 331 20.65 22.51 5.35
C LEU A 331 20.66 24.00 5.70
N THR A 332 20.21 24.85 4.76
CA THR A 332 20.02 26.28 5.06
C THR A 332 19.00 26.51 6.17
N ALA A 333 17.88 25.77 6.15
CA ALA A 333 16.89 25.83 7.23
C ALA A 333 17.48 25.38 8.58
N ALA A 334 18.32 24.34 8.60
CA ALA A 334 19.03 23.92 9.80
C ALA A 334 19.95 25.04 10.34
N GLN A 335 20.66 25.76 9.48
CA GLN A 335 21.49 26.92 9.86
C GLN A 335 20.64 28.07 10.44
N LEU A 336 19.57 28.46 9.73
CA LEU A 336 18.65 29.50 10.17
C LEU A 336 17.99 29.19 11.53
N SER A 337 17.76 27.93 11.83
CA SER A 337 17.20 27.52 13.14
C SER A 337 18.14 27.79 14.31
N CYS A 338 19.44 27.94 14.04
CA CYS A 338 20.48 28.26 15.05
C CYS A 338 20.63 29.76 15.25
N GLU A 339 20.02 30.62 14.43
CA GLU A 339 20.05 32.06 14.56
C GLU A 339 19.07 32.51 15.64
N ASN A 340 19.44 33.56 16.38
CA ASN A 340 18.58 34.14 17.40
C ASN A 340 17.60 35.18 16.80
N SER A 341 16.87 34.75 15.74
CA SER A 341 15.89 35.58 15.02
C SER A 341 14.57 34.80 14.86
N PRO A 342 13.44 35.37 15.31
CA PRO A 342 12.12 34.78 15.08
C PRO A 342 11.79 34.57 13.59
N GLU A 343 12.21 35.47 12.71
CA GLU A 343 11.98 35.44 11.27
C GLU A 343 12.78 34.31 10.63
N ALA A 344 14.05 34.15 11.03
CA ALA A 344 14.88 33.02 10.56
C ALA A 344 14.28 31.68 10.97
N ARG A 345 13.83 31.60 12.26
CA ARG A 345 13.16 30.38 12.76
C ARG A 345 11.86 30.07 12.00
N ALA A 346 11.01 31.07 11.74
CA ALA A 346 9.79 30.88 10.96
C ALA A 346 10.08 30.39 9.52
N THR A 347 11.10 30.96 8.87
CA THR A 347 11.56 30.55 7.55
C THR A 347 12.06 29.09 7.57
N ALA A 348 12.84 28.71 8.58
CA ALA A 348 13.32 27.35 8.77
C ALA A 348 12.15 26.36 8.91
N ILE A 349 11.18 26.66 9.76
CA ILE A 349 9.98 25.83 9.99
C ILE A 349 9.19 25.66 8.70
N ASN A 350 8.94 26.75 7.96
CA ASN A 350 8.18 26.68 6.71
C ASN A 350 8.91 25.84 5.64
N THR A 351 10.23 25.94 5.57
CA THR A 351 11.04 25.12 4.65
C THR A 351 10.95 23.64 5.00
N VAL A 352 11.11 23.29 6.27
CA VAL A 352 11.05 21.90 6.73
C VAL A 352 9.65 21.32 6.56
N ARG A 353 8.59 22.09 6.85
CA ARG A 353 7.20 21.67 6.61
C ARG A 353 6.89 21.43 5.13
N ARG A 354 7.47 22.22 4.23
CA ARG A 354 7.32 22.02 2.77
C ARG A 354 7.86 20.67 2.33
N TYR A 355 9.03 20.27 2.82
CA TYR A 355 9.66 19.01 2.44
C TYR A 355 9.20 17.83 3.29
N GLY A 356 8.53 18.10 4.43
CA GLY A 356 7.95 17.08 5.29
C GLY A 356 8.96 15.98 5.65
N ARG A 357 8.56 14.74 5.47
CA ARG A 357 9.37 13.56 5.82
C ARG A 357 10.75 13.49 5.14
N PHE A 358 10.92 14.14 4.00
CA PHE A 358 12.19 14.14 3.27
C PHE A 358 13.26 15.02 3.92
N ALA A 359 12.85 15.94 4.79
CA ALA A 359 13.78 16.72 5.59
C ALA A 359 14.43 15.89 6.73
N ASP A 360 13.78 14.82 7.21
CA ASP A 360 14.25 14.04 8.37
C ASP A 360 15.68 13.52 8.22
N PRO A 361 16.07 12.78 7.16
CA PRO A 361 17.44 12.27 7.04
C PRO A 361 18.49 13.36 6.92
N VAL A 362 18.20 14.46 6.20
CA VAL A 362 19.12 15.60 6.05
C VAL A 362 19.33 16.32 7.38
N LEU A 363 18.26 16.57 8.13
CA LEU A 363 18.34 17.21 9.44
C LEU A 363 19.08 16.33 10.46
N ARG A 364 18.91 15.01 10.40
CA ARG A 364 19.67 14.09 11.26
C ARG A 364 21.16 14.15 10.97
N GLU A 365 21.53 14.17 9.71
CA GLU A 365 22.93 14.30 9.31
C GLU A 365 23.49 15.64 9.76
N ALA A 366 22.75 16.73 9.53
CA ALA A 366 23.14 18.06 10.03
C ALA A 366 23.30 18.10 11.56
N MET A 367 22.39 17.48 12.31
CA MET A 367 22.47 17.39 13.77
C MET A 367 23.69 16.58 14.22
N ASN A 368 23.99 15.46 13.57
CA ASN A 368 25.16 14.62 13.90
C ASN A 368 26.49 15.36 13.63
N ASN A 369 26.51 16.22 12.61
CA ASN A 369 27.68 17.00 12.20
C ASN A 369 27.75 18.35 12.90
N ALA A 370 26.79 18.72 13.75
CA ALA A 370 26.79 20.00 14.48
C ALA A 370 27.97 20.09 15.46
N LYS A 371 28.66 21.23 15.44
CA LYS A 371 29.90 21.44 16.21
C LYS A 371 29.66 21.68 17.71
N ASP A 372 28.51 22.17 18.07
CA ASP A 372 28.13 22.53 19.43
C ASP A 372 26.73 22.01 19.79
N GLU A 373 26.49 21.96 21.12
CA GLU A 373 25.23 21.46 21.66
C GLU A 373 24.03 22.37 21.37
N ALA A 374 24.25 23.69 21.30
CA ALA A 374 23.19 24.65 21.02
C ALA A 374 22.62 24.44 19.61
N SER A 375 23.49 24.24 18.64
CA SER A 375 23.09 23.87 17.27
C SER A 375 22.35 22.53 17.21
N ARG A 376 22.78 21.52 17.95
CA ARG A 376 22.07 20.23 18.04
C ARG A 376 20.67 20.39 18.60
N VAL A 377 20.52 21.18 19.68
CA VAL A 377 19.22 21.47 20.29
C VAL A 377 18.31 22.19 19.28
N SER A 378 18.81 23.22 18.59
CA SER A 378 18.03 24.00 17.62
C SER A 378 17.55 23.12 16.46
N ILE A 379 18.40 22.28 15.90
CA ILE A 379 18.03 21.35 14.82
C ILE A 379 17.04 20.30 15.32
N ASN A 380 17.22 19.79 16.55
CA ASN A 380 16.28 18.83 17.15
C ASN A 380 14.89 19.45 17.37
N GLU A 381 14.81 20.72 17.78
CA GLU A 381 13.54 21.45 17.86
C GLU A 381 12.90 21.63 16.48
N LEU A 382 13.70 21.93 15.46
CA LEU A 382 13.22 22.01 14.08
C LEU A 382 12.67 20.67 13.59
N MET A 383 13.32 19.55 13.94
CA MET A 383 12.83 18.20 13.62
C MET A 383 11.49 17.88 14.30
N LYS A 384 11.20 18.43 15.48
CA LYS A 384 9.90 18.25 16.13
C LYS A 384 8.76 18.89 15.35
N GLU A 385 9.04 19.89 14.51
CA GLU A 385 8.03 20.50 13.63
C GLU A 385 7.54 19.54 12.54
N LEU A 386 8.35 18.53 12.15
CA LEU A 386 7.93 17.48 11.23
C LEU A 386 6.81 16.59 11.81
N ALA A 387 6.72 16.51 13.12
CA ALA A 387 5.72 15.71 13.82
C ALA A 387 4.38 16.44 14.00
N LYS A 388 4.35 17.76 13.78
CA LYS A 388 3.12 18.54 13.93
C LYS A 388 2.25 18.43 12.68
N PRO A 389 0.91 18.46 12.84
CA PRO A 389 0.02 18.57 11.69
C PRO A 389 0.40 19.77 10.84
N ALA A 390 0.44 19.63 9.54
CA ALA A 390 0.42 20.80 8.67
C ALA A 390 -0.92 21.50 8.91
N ASP A 391 -0.89 22.80 9.23
CA ASP A 391 -2.09 23.61 9.19
C ASP A 391 -2.59 23.59 7.75
N ARG A 392 -3.52 22.70 7.47
CA ARG A 392 -4.18 22.63 6.15
C ARG A 392 -5.12 23.82 6.05
N GLN A 393 -4.68 24.88 5.37
CA GLN A 393 -5.53 25.95 4.91
C GLN A 393 -6.48 25.48 3.80
#